data_c589df95874616dd371a3a82597ce99c
#
_entry.id   c589df95874616dd371a3a82597ce99c
#
_cell.length_a   1.000
_cell.length_b   1.000
_cell.length_c   1.000
_cell.angle_alpha   90.00
_cell.angle_beta   90.00
_cell.angle_gamma   90.00
#
_symmetry.space_group_name_H-M   'P 1'
#
loop_
_entity.id
_entity.type
_entity.pdbx_description
1 polymer ?
#
loop_
_entity_poly.entity_id
_entity_poly.type
_entity_poly.pdbx_seq_one_letter_code
_entity_poly.pdbx_strand_id
1 'polypeptide(L)'
;HRGVEKMAERQTWHSFIPYTDRVDYLGGCAQNMPYVMGVEQMAGITVPDRAQCIRVMMSELFRINNHLLFIGTAIKDAGGMTPVFYMFADRQKIYDAIEAITGYRMHPAWFRIGGTAHDLPNNWQHLIREILEWMPKRMNEYYTAALRNSVFIGRTRNVAQYDAKSALAWGVTGTGLRATGIDFDVRKYRPYSGYENYDFDVPLEYEGDAYARVMVHFREIEESLKIVKQCLDNMPSGPYKADHPLAVPPPKDKTLQDIETLI
;
A
#
# COMPACT_ATOMS: atom_id res chain seq x y z
N HIS A 1 12.82 11.05 10.17
CA HIS A 1 14.05 10.65 9.47
C HIS A 1 14.99 9.84 10.37
N ARG A 2 15.42 10.42 11.49
CA ARG A 2 16.16 9.77 12.59
C ARG A 2 17.44 9.03 12.16
N GLY A 3 18.05 9.39 11.02
CA GLY A 3 19.27 8.78 10.50
C GLY A 3 19.10 7.36 9.99
N VAL A 4 17.91 7.03 9.43
CA VAL A 4 17.60 5.69 8.95
C VAL A 4 18.60 5.18 7.91
N GLU A 5 19.08 6.05 7.03
CA GLU A 5 20.09 5.71 6.01
C GLU A 5 21.42 5.33 6.64
N LYS A 6 21.81 6.03 7.70
CA LYS A 6 23.06 5.72 8.41
C LYS A 6 22.97 4.42 9.23
N MET A 7 21.78 4.12 9.75
CA MET A 7 21.51 2.83 10.38
C MET A 7 21.53 1.69 9.37
N ALA A 8 21.04 1.91 8.16
CA ALA A 8 21.03 0.91 7.08
C ALA A 8 22.43 0.38 6.76
N GLU A 9 23.47 1.24 6.79
CA GLU A 9 24.84 0.85 6.55
C GLU A 9 25.39 -0.20 7.55
N ARG A 10 24.73 -0.37 8.70
CA ARG A 10 25.15 -1.26 9.79
C ARG A 10 24.17 -2.39 10.06
N GLN A 11 23.19 -2.58 9.19
CA GLN A 11 22.20 -3.66 9.29
C GLN A 11 22.41 -4.69 8.19
N THR A 12 22.01 -5.92 8.45
CA THR A 12 21.86 -6.90 7.38
C THR A 12 20.64 -6.54 6.50
N TRP A 13 20.60 -7.03 5.28
CA TRP A 13 19.48 -6.84 4.36
C TRP A 13 18.12 -7.21 4.98
N HIS A 14 18.07 -8.28 5.76
CA HIS A 14 16.85 -8.73 6.44
C HIS A 14 16.53 -7.86 7.67
N SER A 15 17.52 -7.45 8.45
CA SER A 15 17.33 -6.65 9.66
C SER A 15 16.86 -5.23 9.37
N PHE A 16 17.07 -4.74 8.15
CA PHE A 16 16.66 -3.40 7.76
C PHE A 16 15.16 -3.32 7.38
N ILE A 17 14.50 -4.43 7.00
CA ILE A 17 13.09 -4.45 6.59
C ILE A 17 12.17 -3.73 7.60
N PRO A 18 12.25 -3.94 8.93
CA PRO A 18 11.40 -3.23 9.88
C PRO A 18 11.51 -1.70 9.85
N TYR A 19 12.65 -1.17 9.42
CA TYR A 19 12.81 0.29 9.29
C TYR A 19 12.02 0.84 8.10
N THR A 20 11.85 0.07 7.05
CA THR A 20 11.11 0.51 5.85
C THR A 20 9.62 0.68 6.12
N ASP A 21 9.00 -0.12 7.01
CA ASP A 21 7.61 0.09 7.46
C ASP A 21 7.35 1.49 8.03
N ARG A 22 8.38 2.11 8.60
CA ARG A 22 8.27 3.38 9.32
C ARG A 22 8.65 4.59 8.48
N VAL A 23 9.02 4.39 7.23
CA VAL A 23 9.25 5.48 6.26
C VAL A 23 7.94 6.22 6.00
N ASP A 24 6.89 5.48 5.68
CA ASP A 24 5.51 5.93 5.76
C ASP A 24 4.78 5.00 6.76
N TYR A 25 4.58 5.49 7.97
CA TYR A 25 3.99 4.69 9.05
C TYR A 25 2.52 4.29 8.82
N LEU A 26 1.88 4.81 7.77
CA LEU A 26 0.54 4.42 7.36
C LEU A 26 0.55 3.41 6.22
N GLY A 27 1.63 3.38 5.44
CA GLY A 27 1.80 2.52 4.28
C GLY A 27 2.30 1.11 4.58
N GLY A 28 2.81 0.86 5.80
CA GLY A 28 3.21 -0.47 6.28
C GLY A 28 3.95 -1.32 5.24
N CYS A 29 3.41 -2.49 4.92
CA CYS A 29 4.00 -3.41 3.94
C CYS A 29 4.25 -2.80 2.56
N ALA A 30 3.47 -1.80 2.13
CA ALA A 30 3.69 -1.16 0.84
C ALA A 30 5.07 -0.47 0.78
N GLN A 31 5.60 -0.04 1.91
CA GLN A 31 6.93 0.55 2.00
C GLN A 31 8.06 -0.50 2.08
N ASN A 32 7.75 -1.74 2.41
CA ASN A 32 8.73 -2.83 2.28
C ASN A 32 8.98 -3.16 0.80
N MET A 33 7.96 -3.02 -0.06
CA MET A 33 7.98 -3.48 -1.45
C MET A 33 9.20 -2.99 -2.24
N PRO A 34 9.47 -1.67 -2.36
CA PRO A 34 10.59 -1.19 -3.16
C PRO A 34 11.93 -1.68 -2.63
N TYR A 35 12.07 -1.82 -1.30
CA TYR A 35 13.29 -2.32 -0.69
C TYR A 35 13.54 -3.80 -1.00
N VAL A 36 12.57 -4.67 -0.74
CA VAL A 36 12.74 -6.12 -0.98
C VAL A 36 12.92 -6.41 -2.46
N MET A 37 12.20 -5.72 -3.34
CA MET A 37 12.37 -5.85 -4.79
C MET A 37 13.75 -5.41 -5.27
N GLY A 38 14.28 -4.32 -4.73
CA GLY A 38 15.64 -3.87 -5.04
C GLY A 38 16.69 -4.91 -4.67
N VAL A 39 16.58 -5.51 -3.48
CA VAL A 39 17.48 -6.58 -3.03
C VAL A 39 17.32 -7.85 -3.87
N GLU A 40 16.08 -8.25 -4.17
CA GLU A 40 15.77 -9.40 -5.02
C GLU A 40 16.37 -9.25 -6.42
N GLN A 41 16.25 -8.06 -7.00
CA GLN A 41 16.84 -7.77 -8.32
C GLN A 41 18.37 -7.85 -8.28
N MET A 42 19.02 -7.29 -7.27
CA MET A 42 20.47 -7.36 -7.10
C MET A 42 20.98 -8.79 -6.87
N ALA A 43 20.20 -9.60 -6.15
CA ALA A 43 20.56 -10.98 -5.82
C ALA A 43 20.10 -12.02 -6.88
N GLY A 44 19.37 -11.59 -7.91
CA GLY A 44 18.82 -12.50 -8.95
C GLY A 44 17.74 -13.44 -8.41
N ILE A 45 17.00 -13.06 -7.37
CA ILE A 45 15.96 -13.88 -6.76
C ILE A 45 14.65 -13.70 -7.51
N THR A 46 14.10 -14.79 -8.03
CA THR A 46 12.76 -14.80 -8.64
C THR A 46 11.70 -15.09 -7.57
N VAL A 47 10.77 -14.16 -7.39
CA VAL A 47 9.68 -14.28 -6.42
C VAL A 47 8.53 -15.09 -7.03
N PRO A 48 7.98 -16.11 -6.32
CA PRO A 48 6.85 -16.89 -6.81
C PRO A 48 5.59 -16.04 -7.05
N ASP A 49 4.78 -16.41 -8.06
CA ASP A 49 3.57 -15.67 -8.44
C ASP A 49 2.57 -15.52 -7.30
N ARG A 50 2.42 -16.57 -6.47
CA ARG A 50 1.59 -16.50 -5.27
C ARG A 50 2.06 -15.38 -4.33
N ALA A 51 3.36 -15.29 -4.07
CA ALA A 51 3.92 -14.27 -3.19
C ALA A 51 3.76 -12.87 -3.79
N GLN A 52 3.89 -12.72 -5.11
CA GLN A 52 3.66 -11.45 -5.79
C GLN A 52 2.19 -11.01 -5.67
N CYS A 53 1.23 -11.91 -5.93
CA CYS A 53 -0.19 -11.62 -5.78
C CYS A 53 -0.54 -11.22 -4.33
N ILE A 54 -0.01 -11.93 -3.33
CA ILE A 54 -0.19 -11.61 -1.92
C ILE A 54 0.37 -10.21 -1.60
N ARG A 55 1.56 -9.88 -2.10
CA ARG A 55 2.16 -8.56 -1.90
C ARG A 55 1.32 -7.45 -2.51
N VAL A 56 0.78 -7.64 -3.71
CA VAL A 56 -0.13 -6.68 -4.35
C VAL A 56 -1.38 -6.48 -3.50
N MET A 57 -2.06 -7.56 -3.11
CA MET A 57 -3.26 -7.51 -2.27
C MET A 57 -3.02 -6.73 -0.97
N MET A 58 -1.95 -7.04 -0.26
CA MET A 58 -1.61 -6.39 1.00
C MET A 58 -1.23 -4.91 0.79
N SER A 59 -0.49 -4.59 -0.26
CA SER A 59 -0.14 -3.20 -0.59
C SER A 59 -1.37 -2.36 -0.88
N GLU A 60 -2.37 -2.90 -1.59
CA GLU A 60 -3.61 -2.18 -1.86
C GLU A 60 -4.48 -2.04 -0.59
N LEU A 61 -4.51 -3.01 0.32
CA LEU A 61 -5.17 -2.86 1.62
C LEU A 61 -4.54 -1.74 2.46
N PHE A 62 -3.21 -1.64 2.48
CA PHE A 62 -2.50 -0.55 3.14
C PHE A 62 -2.76 0.78 2.44
N ARG A 63 -2.86 0.82 1.10
CA ARG A 63 -3.23 2.03 0.35
C ARG A 63 -4.62 2.52 0.74
N ILE A 64 -5.62 1.64 0.76
CA ILE A 64 -6.98 1.99 1.21
C ILE A 64 -6.93 2.59 2.62
N ASN A 65 -6.20 1.95 3.52
CA ASN A 65 -6.09 2.38 4.91
C ASN A 65 -5.40 3.74 5.05
N ASN A 66 -4.36 4.01 4.25
CA ASN A 66 -3.66 5.28 4.18
C ASN A 66 -4.59 6.39 3.63
N HIS A 67 -5.27 6.13 2.53
CA HIS A 67 -6.17 7.12 1.92
C HIS A 67 -7.36 7.48 2.80
N LEU A 68 -7.94 6.53 3.54
CA LEU A 68 -8.99 6.83 4.53
C LEU A 68 -8.51 7.81 5.60
N LEU A 69 -7.27 7.64 6.09
CA LEU A 69 -6.71 8.58 7.06
C LEU A 69 -6.48 9.95 6.41
N PHE A 70 -5.87 10.00 5.23
CA PHE A 70 -5.63 11.26 4.53
C PHE A 70 -6.93 12.03 4.31
N ILE A 71 -7.98 11.39 3.78
CA ILE A 71 -9.26 12.03 3.51
C ILE A 71 -9.91 12.51 4.82
N GLY A 72 -9.91 11.66 5.85
CA GLY A 72 -10.49 12.00 7.15
C GLY A 72 -9.82 13.21 7.80
N THR A 73 -8.49 13.28 7.76
CA THR A 73 -7.73 14.41 8.31
C THR A 73 -7.86 15.68 7.45
N ALA A 74 -7.89 15.56 6.13
CA ALA A 74 -8.13 16.69 5.23
C ALA A 74 -9.50 17.33 5.48
N ILE A 75 -10.54 16.52 5.69
CA ILE A 75 -11.89 17.01 6.03
C ILE A 75 -11.88 17.68 7.41
N LYS A 76 -11.17 17.09 8.39
CA LYS A 76 -11.02 17.66 9.74
C LYS A 76 -10.33 19.02 9.69
N ASP A 77 -9.25 19.14 8.94
CA ASP A 77 -8.49 20.39 8.79
C ASP A 77 -9.30 21.47 8.06
N ALA A 78 -10.20 21.05 7.16
CA ALA A 78 -11.21 21.93 6.56
C ALA A 78 -12.39 22.25 7.50
N GLY A 79 -12.39 21.78 8.75
CA GLY A 79 -13.38 22.08 9.80
C GLY A 79 -14.48 21.04 9.96
N GLY A 80 -14.43 19.89 9.25
CA GLY A 80 -15.38 18.79 9.36
C GLY A 80 -14.92 17.70 10.34
N MET A 81 -15.16 17.86 11.65
CA MET A 81 -14.60 16.96 12.67
C MET A 81 -15.13 15.52 12.62
N THR A 82 -16.40 15.33 12.34
CA THR A 82 -17.07 14.02 12.51
C THR A 82 -16.59 12.92 11.54
N PRO A 83 -16.34 13.18 10.24
CA PRO A 83 -15.96 12.12 9.28
C PRO A 83 -14.68 11.39 9.64
N VAL A 84 -13.71 12.06 10.28
CA VAL A 84 -12.44 11.42 10.67
C VAL A 84 -12.65 10.25 11.64
N PHE A 85 -13.58 10.37 12.59
CA PHE A 85 -13.86 9.31 13.56
C PHE A 85 -14.47 8.07 12.89
N TYR A 86 -15.37 8.26 11.93
CA TYR A 86 -15.94 7.15 11.17
C TYR A 86 -14.89 6.47 10.30
N MET A 87 -14.03 7.24 9.61
CA MET A 87 -12.95 6.68 8.79
C MET A 87 -11.93 5.93 9.65
N PHE A 88 -11.65 6.39 10.87
CA PHE A 88 -10.80 5.65 11.80
C PHE A 88 -11.44 4.35 12.28
N ALA A 89 -12.75 4.33 12.54
CA ALA A 89 -13.48 3.10 12.87
C ALA A 89 -13.46 2.10 11.71
N ASP A 90 -13.55 2.60 10.47
CA ASP A 90 -13.51 1.78 9.28
C ASP A 90 -12.10 1.23 8.98
N ARG A 91 -11.07 2.04 9.23
CA ARG A 91 -9.67 1.57 9.20
C ARG A 91 -9.41 0.43 10.17
N GLN A 92 -10.10 0.41 11.33
CA GLN A 92 -9.96 -0.68 12.30
C GLN A 92 -10.30 -2.04 11.68
N LYS A 93 -11.37 -2.14 10.90
CA LYS A 93 -11.76 -3.40 10.23
C LYS A 93 -10.72 -3.89 9.23
N ILE A 94 -10.09 -2.96 8.50
CA ILE A 94 -8.99 -3.31 7.59
C ILE A 94 -7.78 -3.79 8.41
N TYR A 95 -7.47 -3.14 9.52
CA TYR A 95 -6.40 -3.57 10.42
C TYR A 95 -6.66 -4.93 11.06
N ASP A 96 -7.90 -5.27 11.38
CA ASP A 96 -8.25 -6.58 11.92
C ASP A 96 -7.93 -7.68 10.90
N ALA A 97 -8.20 -7.45 9.60
CA ALA A 97 -7.80 -8.37 8.54
C ALA A 97 -6.27 -8.41 8.35
N ILE A 98 -5.60 -7.26 8.35
CA ILE A 98 -4.13 -7.19 8.26
C ILE A 98 -3.48 -7.92 9.43
N GLU A 99 -3.96 -7.71 10.66
CA GLU A 99 -3.46 -8.37 11.86
C GLU A 99 -3.68 -9.87 11.83
N ALA A 100 -4.85 -10.32 11.39
CA ALA A 100 -5.14 -11.75 11.21
C ALA A 100 -4.21 -12.43 10.19
N ILE A 101 -3.78 -11.70 9.14
CA ILE A 101 -2.88 -12.21 8.11
C ILE A 101 -1.42 -12.14 8.55
N THR A 102 -0.99 -11.03 9.16
CA THR A 102 0.42 -10.73 9.38
C THR A 102 0.88 -10.89 10.82
N GLY A 103 -0.04 -10.91 11.78
CA GLY A 103 0.23 -10.86 13.21
C GLY A 103 0.46 -9.46 13.78
N TYR A 104 0.42 -8.41 12.93
CA TYR A 104 0.63 -7.02 13.33
C TYR A 104 -0.34 -6.07 12.62
N ARG A 105 -0.71 -5.00 13.30
CA ARG A 105 -1.66 -4.00 12.78
C ARG A 105 -1.05 -3.02 11.77
N MET A 106 0.06 -2.37 12.11
CA MET A 106 0.60 -1.24 11.36
C MET A 106 1.95 -1.52 10.71
N HIS A 107 2.87 -2.16 11.42
CA HIS A 107 4.27 -2.35 11.00
C HIS A 107 4.65 -3.82 11.05
N PRO A 108 4.09 -4.64 10.16
CA PRO A 108 4.27 -6.08 10.22
C PRO A 108 5.65 -6.55 9.76
N ALA A 109 6.42 -5.72 9.03
CA ALA A 109 7.67 -6.14 8.39
C ALA A 109 7.52 -7.49 7.69
N TRP A 110 6.39 -7.66 6.99
CA TRP A 110 5.91 -8.97 6.58
C TRP A 110 6.36 -9.38 5.17
N PHE A 111 6.63 -8.40 4.30
CA PHE A 111 7.33 -8.69 3.06
C PHE A 111 8.79 -9.00 3.38
N ARG A 112 9.24 -10.12 2.85
CA ARG A 112 10.60 -10.62 3.04
C ARG A 112 11.28 -10.78 1.70
N ILE A 113 12.59 -10.75 1.68
CA ILE A 113 13.36 -11.04 0.47
C ILE A 113 12.97 -12.45 0.00
N GLY A 114 12.54 -12.55 -1.26
CA GLY A 114 12.06 -13.79 -1.88
C GLY A 114 10.58 -14.10 -1.65
N GLY A 115 9.80 -13.26 -0.96
CA GLY A 115 8.36 -13.51 -0.78
C GLY A 115 7.76 -12.83 0.45
N THR A 116 7.04 -13.61 1.28
CA THR A 116 6.39 -13.17 2.50
C THR A 116 6.88 -13.96 3.71
N ALA A 117 6.65 -13.46 4.93
CA ALA A 117 7.09 -14.13 6.15
C ALA A 117 6.37 -15.46 6.37
N HIS A 118 5.07 -15.50 6.08
CA HIS A 118 4.20 -16.66 6.18
C HIS A 118 3.21 -16.67 5.02
N ASP A 119 2.54 -17.79 4.79
CA ASP A 119 1.41 -17.87 3.87
C ASP A 119 0.16 -17.25 4.49
N LEU A 120 -0.88 -17.05 3.69
CA LEU A 120 -2.18 -16.58 4.11
C LEU A 120 -2.87 -17.61 5.05
N PRO A 121 -3.53 -17.17 6.12
CA PRO A 121 -4.28 -18.07 7.01
C PRO A 121 -5.51 -18.66 6.30
N ASN A 122 -6.03 -19.78 6.78
CA ASN A 122 -7.14 -20.51 6.13
C ASN A 122 -8.42 -19.68 5.93
N ASN A 123 -8.64 -18.63 6.74
CA ASN A 123 -9.85 -17.79 6.69
C ASN A 123 -9.65 -16.46 5.94
N TRP A 124 -8.52 -16.25 5.27
CA TRP A 124 -8.19 -14.97 4.65
C TRP A 124 -9.22 -14.50 3.61
N GLN A 125 -9.80 -15.44 2.82
CA GLN A 125 -10.80 -15.07 1.81
C GLN A 125 -12.06 -14.47 2.44
N HIS A 126 -12.46 -14.96 3.62
CA HIS A 126 -13.61 -14.42 4.33
C HIS A 126 -13.35 -12.99 4.78
N LEU A 127 -12.19 -12.73 5.38
CA LEU A 127 -11.78 -11.38 5.82
C LEU A 127 -11.77 -10.37 4.66
N ILE A 128 -11.23 -10.78 3.51
CA ILE A 128 -11.18 -9.90 2.33
C ILE A 128 -12.58 -9.67 1.75
N ARG A 129 -13.45 -10.69 1.67
CA ARG A 129 -14.82 -10.53 1.18
C ARG A 129 -15.62 -9.56 2.05
N GLU A 130 -15.50 -9.63 3.36
CA GLU A 130 -16.15 -8.68 4.27
C GLU A 130 -15.76 -7.23 3.97
N ILE A 131 -14.47 -6.96 3.70
CA ILE A 131 -14.00 -5.62 3.32
C ILE A 131 -14.61 -5.19 1.98
N LEU A 132 -14.59 -6.09 0.97
CA LEU A 132 -15.09 -5.79 -0.37
C LEU A 132 -16.62 -5.54 -0.41
N GLU A 133 -17.38 -6.17 0.46
CA GLU A 133 -18.83 -5.99 0.56
C GLU A 133 -19.22 -4.72 1.32
N TRP A 134 -18.44 -4.36 2.31
CA TRP A 134 -18.75 -3.28 3.23
C TRP A 134 -18.19 -1.92 2.79
N MET A 135 -16.93 -1.87 2.32
CA MET A 135 -16.24 -0.61 2.01
C MET A 135 -16.96 0.23 0.93
N PRO A 136 -17.52 -0.31 -0.17
CA PRO A 136 -18.23 0.50 -1.16
C PRO A 136 -19.43 1.26 -0.58
N LYS A 137 -20.12 0.68 0.41
CA LYS A 137 -21.24 1.35 1.10
C LYS A 137 -20.74 2.54 1.90
N ARG A 138 -19.62 2.35 2.62
CA ARG A 138 -18.97 3.42 3.39
C ARG A 138 -18.44 4.54 2.49
N MET A 139 -17.85 4.19 1.35
CA MET A 139 -17.40 5.15 0.36
C MET A 139 -18.54 6.07 -0.11
N ASN A 140 -19.70 5.50 -0.42
CA ASN A 140 -20.86 6.28 -0.80
C ASN A 140 -21.37 7.22 0.31
N GLU A 141 -21.33 6.77 1.56
CA GLU A 141 -21.65 7.60 2.73
C GLU A 141 -20.66 8.76 2.88
N TYR A 142 -19.36 8.52 2.76
CA TYR A 142 -18.32 9.55 2.84
C TYR A 142 -18.43 10.57 1.70
N TYR A 143 -18.69 10.08 0.49
CA TYR A 143 -18.91 10.96 -0.64
C TYR A 143 -20.09 11.90 -0.39
N THR A 144 -21.22 11.35 0.03
CA THR A 144 -22.44 12.11 0.23
C THR A 144 -22.37 13.06 1.43
N ALA A 145 -21.89 12.57 2.56
CA ALA A 145 -21.93 13.33 3.82
C ALA A 145 -20.77 14.33 3.97
N ALA A 146 -19.60 14.03 3.40
CA ALA A 146 -18.40 14.81 3.63
C ALA A 146 -17.89 15.50 2.35
N LEU A 147 -17.59 14.74 1.29
CA LEU A 147 -16.93 15.30 0.10
C LEU A 147 -17.84 16.22 -0.72
N ARG A 148 -19.14 15.98 -0.73
CA ARG A 148 -20.16 16.87 -1.35
C ARG A 148 -20.62 18.01 -0.43
N ASN A 149 -20.10 18.11 0.78
CA ASN A 149 -20.47 19.17 1.69
C ASN A 149 -19.99 20.53 1.15
N SER A 150 -20.90 21.52 1.09
CA SER A 150 -20.61 22.84 0.53
C SER A 150 -19.51 23.59 1.29
N VAL A 151 -19.38 23.37 2.59
CA VAL A 151 -18.31 23.98 3.40
C VAL A 151 -16.95 23.39 3.03
N PHE A 152 -16.88 22.05 2.88
CA PHE A 152 -15.64 21.38 2.46
C PHE A 152 -15.24 21.84 1.06
N ILE A 153 -16.18 21.83 0.11
CA ILE A 153 -15.94 22.29 -1.27
C ILE A 153 -15.47 23.75 -1.27
N GLY A 154 -16.17 24.63 -0.55
CA GLY A 154 -15.82 26.06 -0.48
C GLY A 154 -14.43 26.35 0.13
N ARG A 155 -13.91 25.43 0.96
CA ARG A 155 -12.61 25.56 1.60
C ARG A 155 -11.46 24.87 0.86
N THR A 156 -11.75 24.07 -0.14
CA THR A 156 -10.74 23.26 -0.84
C THR A 156 -10.66 23.52 -2.34
N ARG A 157 -11.75 23.97 -3.00
CA ARG A 157 -11.72 24.39 -4.40
C ARG A 157 -10.92 25.67 -4.57
N ASN A 158 -10.11 25.70 -5.63
CA ASN A 158 -9.22 26.82 -5.99
C ASN A 158 -8.19 27.15 -4.88
N VAL A 159 -7.97 26.26 -3.91
CA VAL A 159 -6.97 26.42 -2.85
C VAL A 159 -5.74 25.60 -3.20
N ALA A 160 -4.54 26.22 -3.04
CA ALA A 160 -3.25 25.61 -3.37
C ALA A 160 -3.24 24.99 -4.78
N GLN A 161 -3.79 25.72 -5.74
CA GLN A 161 -3.91 25.30 -7.12
C GLN A 161 -2.58 25.46 -7.86
N TYR A 162 -2.22 24.48 -8.68
CA TYR A 162 -1.11 24.53 -9.62
C TYR A 162 -1.47 23.74 -10.89
N ASP A 163 -0.89 24.15 -12.01
CA ASP A 163 -1.09 23.53 -13.31
C ASP A 163 -0.12 22.38 -13.56
N ALA A 164 -0.36 21.61 -14.60
CA ALA A 164 0.45 20.47 -15.01
C ALA A 164 1.92 20.87 -15.30
N LYS A 165 2.14 22.05 -15.89
CA LYS A 165 3.48 22.54 -16.21
C LYS A 165 4.29 22.82 -14.94
N SER A 166 3.68 23.48 -13.97
CA SER A 166 4.28 23.76 -12.66
C SER A 166 4.54 22.48 -11.90
N ALA A 167 3.59 21.52 -11.91
CA ALA A 167 3.76 20.24 -11.27
C ALA A 167 4.99 19.49 -11.80
N LEU A 168 5.15 19.42 -13.12
CA LEU A 168 6.32 18.79 -13.73
C LEU A 168 7.62 19.52 -13.40
N ALA A 169 7.63 20.85 -13.44
CA ALA A 169 8.81 21.66 -13.13
C ALA A 169 9.29 21.49 -11.67
N TRP A 170 8.37 21.26 -10.74
CA TRP A 170 8.66 20.99 -9.33
C TRP A 170 8.89 19.51 -9.01
N GLY A 171 8.78 18.60 -9.99
CA GLY A 171 8.94 17.18 -9.79
C GLY A 171 7.82 16.57 -8.95
N VAL A 172 6.61 17.12 -8.99
CA VAL A 172 5.44 16.57 -8.29
C VAL A 172 5.06 15.22 -8.92
N THR A 173 4.78 14.23 -8.09
CA THR A 173 4.38 12.88 -8.51
C THR A 173 3.10 12.43 -7.77
N GLY A 174 2.63 11.22 -8.08
CA GLY A 174 1.51 10.60 -7.37
C GLY A 174 0.20 11.36 -7.56
N THR A 175 -0.62 11.38 -6.53
CA THR A 175 -1.95 12.03 -6.53
C THR A 175 -1.89 13.51 -6.84
N GLY A 176 -0.82 14.20 -6.42
CA GLY A 176 -0.62 15.61 -6.75
C GLY A 176 -0.50 15.85 -8.25
N LEU A 177 0.24 14.99 -8.97
CA LEU A 177 0.39 15.07 -10.42
C LEU A 177 -0.91 14.67 -11.14
N ARG A 178 -1.56 13.58 -10.70
CA ARG A 178 -2.82 13.12 -11.29
C ARG A 178 -3.98 14.10 -11.11
N ALA A 179 -3.93 14.92 -10.07
CA ALA A 179 -4.90 16.00 -9.86
C ALA A 179 -4.80 17.14 -10.90
N THR A 180 -3.73 17.19 -11.71
CA THR A 180 -3.55 18.14 -12.81
C THR A 180 -3.86 17.56 -14.20
N GLY A 181 -4.42 16.36 -14.26
CA GLY A 181 -4.80 15.68 -15.50
C GLY A 181 -3.68 14.89 -16.17
N ILE A 182 -2.51 14.76 -15.52
CA ILE A 182 -1.41 13.96 -16.07
C ILE A 182 -1.61 12.49 -15.67
N ASP A 183 -1.82 11.65 -16.67
CA ASP A 183 -1.94 10.20 -16.51
C ASP A 183 -0.56 9.58 -16.30
N PHE A 184 -0.15 9.53 -15.03
CA PHE A 184 1.09 8.89 -14.62
C PHE A 184 0.90 8.09 -13.33
N ASP A 185 0.90 6.78 -13.47
CA ASP A 185 0.94 5.83 -12.37
C ASP A 185 2.03 4.78 -12.63
N VAL A 186 2.97 4.64 -11.70
CA VAL A 186 4.10 3.72 -11.85
C VAL A 186 3.63 2.28 -12.01
N ARG A 187 2.50 1.90 -11.43
CA ARG A 187 1.89 0.57 -11.57
C ARG A 187 1.47 0.25 -13.01
N LYS A 188 1.11 1.28 -13.81
CA LYS A 188 0.78 1.16 -15.24
C LYS A 188 1.97 1.46 -16.14
N TYR A 189 2.74 2.49 -15.82
CA TYR A 189 3.83 2.97 -16.67
C TYR A 189 5.08 2.07 -16.64
N ARG A 190 5.41 1.55 -15.46
CA ARG A 190 6.51 0.58 -15.23
C ARG A 190 6.04 -0.50 -14.25
N PRO A 191 5.20 -1.43 -14.72
CA PRO A 191 4.59 -2.44 -13.86
C PRO A 191 5.64 -3.24 -13.08
N TYR A 192 5.31 -3.60 -11.87
CA TYR A 192 6.13 -4.39 -10.96
C TYR A 192 5.26 -5.38 -10.18
N SER A 193 5.84 -6.45 -9.66
CA SER A 193 5.15 -7.48 -8.86
C SER A 193 3.85 -8.02 -9.48
N GLY A 194 3.74 -8.02 -10.81
CA GLY A 194 2.57 -8.54 -11.50
C GLY A 194 1.41 -7.54 -11.63
N TYR A 195 1.61 -6.24 -11.37
CA TYR A 195 0.55 -5.22 -11.56
C TYR A 195 0.00 -5.17 -13.00
N GLU A 196 0.76 -5.60 -13.99
CA GLU A 196 0.33 -5.74 -15.39
C GLU A 196 -0.82 -6.73 -15.58
N ASN A 197 -1.04 -7.64 -14.64
CA ASN A 197 -2.10 -8.65 -14.69
C ASN A 197 -3.44 -8.16 -14.11
N TYR A 198 -3.49 -6.94 -13.57
CA TYR A 198 -4.68 -6.39 -12.94
C TYR A 198 -5.30 -5.28 -13.79
N ASP A 199 -6.62 -5.35 -13.90
CA ASP A 199 -7.41 -4.31 -14.55
C ASP A 199 -7.86 -3.27 -13.51
N PHE A 200 -7.41 -2.03 -13.70
CA PHE A 200 -7.77 -0.86 -12.91
C PHE A 200 -7.52 0.40 -13.72
N ASP A 201 -8.24 1.47 -13.41
CA ASP A 201 -8.05 2.77 -14.02
C ASP A 201 -7.10 3.64 -13.19
N VAL A 202 -6.52 4.67 -13.82
CA VAL A 202 -5.75 5.71 -13.13
C VAL A 202 -6.68 6.90 -12.90
N PRO A 203 -7.12 7.18 -11.67
CA PRO A 203 -8.00 8.30 -11.41
C PRO A 203 -7.32 9.64 -11.67
N LEU A 204 -7.98 10.48 -12.45
CA LEU A 204 -7.52 11.82 -12.82
C LEU A 204 -8.54 12.87 -12.40
N GLU A 205 -8.04 14.04 -12.01
CA GLU A 205 -8.75 15.32 -11.90
C GLU A 205 -7.95 16.36 -12.67
N TYR A 206 -8.52 17.52 -12.92
CA TYR A 206 -7.91 18.50 -13.85
C TYR A 206 -7.69 19.87 -13.21
N GLU A 207 -8.31 20.15 -12.09
CA GLU A 207 -8.27 21.46 -11.43
C GLU A 207 -6.95 21.76 -10.71
N GLY A 208 -6.18 20.74 -10.33
CA GLY A 208 -4.91 20.88 -9.65
C GLY A 208 -4.99 21.53 -8.26
N ASP A 209 -6.17 21.61 -7.66
CA ASP A 209 -6.41 22.20 -6.36
C ASP A 209 -6.50 21.16 -5.22
N ALA A 210 -6.73 21.60 -4.00
CA ALA A 210 -6.83 20.73 -2.84
C ALA A 210 -8.02 19.75 -2.95
N TYR A 211 -9.15 20.19 -3.51
CA TYR A 211 -10.32 19.33 -3.72
C TYR A 211 -10.01 18.21 -4.72
N ALA A 212 -9.40 18.54 -5.84
CA ALA A 212 -8.99 17.59 -6.86
C ALA A 212 -8.06 16.50 -6.29
N ARG A 213 -7.08 16.88 -5.46
CA ARG A 213 -6.19 15.92 -4.81
C ARG A 213 -6.94 14.95 -3.88
N VAL A 214 -7.89 15.45 -3.10
CA VAL A 214 -8.73 14.59 -2.24
C VAL A 214 -9.59 13.65 -3.08
N MET A 215 -10.15 14.12 -4.20
CA MET A 215 -10.96 13.28 -5.10
C MET A 215 -10.15 12.20 -5.79
N VAL A 216 -8.89 12.47 -6.17
CA VAL A 216 -7.98 11.41 -6.66
C VAL A 216 -7.78 10.33 -5.62
N HIS A 217 -7.44 10.69 -4.37
CA HIS A 217 -7.29 9.69 -3.29
C HIS A 217 -8.57 8.88 -3.05
N PHE A 218 -9.73 9.54 -3.12
CA PHE A 218 -11.01 8.87 -2.94
C PHE A 218 -11.26 7.81 -4.03
N ARG A 219 -11.06 8.16 -5.30
CA ARG A 219 -11.21 7.23 -6.42
C ARG A 219 -10.15 6.14 -6.43
N GLU A 220 -8.94 6.41 -5.95
CA GLU A 220 -7.90 5.39 -5.81
C GLU A 220 -8.29 4.29 -4.82
N ILE A 221 -9.12 4.57 -3.81
CA ILE A 221 -9.67 3.52 -2.94
C ILE A 221 -10.56 2.57 -3.76
N GLU A 222 -11.39 3.10 -4.67
CA GLU A 222 -12.27 2.29 -5.52
C GLU A 222 -11.46 1.37 -6.44
N GLU A 223 -10.38 1.89 -7.04
CA GLU A 223 -9.49 1.10 -7.88
C GLU A 223 -8.69 0.06 -7.07
N SER A 224 -8.25 0.41 -5.88
CA SER A 224 -7.60 -0.54 -4.96
C SER A 224 -8.52 -1.70 -4.59
N LEU A 225 -9.82 -1.43 -4.35
CA LEU A 225 -10.81 -2.49 -4.10
C LEU A 225 -11.00 -3.41 -5.31
N LYS A 226 -10.95 -2.88 -6.55
CA LYS A 226 -10.99 -3.71 -7.77
C LYS A 226 -9.77 -4.64 -7.85
N ILE A 227 -8.57 -4.13 -7.55
CA ILE A 227 -7.34 -4.94 -7.54
C ILE A 227 -7.42 -6.02 -6.46
N VAL A 228 -7.82 -5.66 -5.23
CA VAL A 228 -7.98 -6.63 -4.12
C VAL A 228 -8.97 -7.73 -4.48
N LYS A 229 -10.07 -7.37 -5.15
CA LYS A 229 -11.05 -8.35 -5.64
C LYS A 229 -10.43 -9.32 -6.65
N GLN A 230 -9.68 -8.81 -7.61
CA GLN A 230 -9.00 -9.65 -8.61
C GLN A 230 -7.95 -10.56 -7.96
N CYS A 231 -7.21 -10.07 -6.94
CA CYS A 231 -6.31 -10.90 -6.15
C CYS A 231 -7.07 -12.04 -5.42
N LEU A 232 -8.23 -11.73 -4.85
CA LEU A 232 -9.07 -12.73 -4.17
C LEU A 232 -9.57 -13.82 -5.13
N ASP A 233 -10.04 -13.39 -6.30
CA ASP A 233 -10.65 -14.27 -7.29
C ASP A 233 -9.62 -15.16 -8.02
N ASN A 234 -8.39 -14.65 -8.21
CA ASN A 234 -7.35 -15.28 -9.02
C ASN A 234 -6.05 -15.60 -8.24
N MET A 235 -6.11 -15.79 -6.93
CA MET A 235 -4.92 -16.09 -6.12
C MET A 235 -4.22 -17.36 -6.60
N PRO A 236 -2.96 -17.26 -7.09
CA PRO A 236 -2.23 -18.45 -7.54
C PRO A 236 -2.00 -19.44 -6.41
N SER A 237 -1.97 -20.72 -6.74
CA SER A 237 -1.45 -21.78 -5.85
C SER A 237 0.07 -21.83 -5.93
N GLY A 238 0.72 -22.41 -4.92
CA GLY A 238 2.17 -22.59 -4.92
C GLY A 238 2.86 -21.98 -3.70
N PRO A 239 4.18 -21.86 -3.74
CA PRO A 239 4.95 -21.34 -2.62
C PRO A 239 4.76 -19.83 -2.43
N TYR A 240 4.79 -19.40 -1.20
CA TYR A 240 4.77 -17.99 -0.79
C TYR A 240 6.18 -17.39 -0.62
N LYS A 241 7.22 -18.19 -0.87
CA LYS A 241 8.62 -17.80 -0.74
C LYS A 241 9.48 -18.53 -1.77
N ALA A 242 10.48 -17.84 -2.31
CA ALA A 242 11.44 -18.40 -3.24
C ALA A 242 12.32 -19.45 -2.56
N ASP A 243 12.63 -20.52 -3.26
CA ASP A 243 13.65 -21.48 -2.87
C ASP A 243 15.02 -20.98 -3.35
N HIS A 244 15.65 -20.13 -2.53
CA HIS A 244 16.92 -19.52 -2.86
C HIS A 244 17.75 -19.35 -1.58
N PRO A 245 19.06 -19.70 -1.56
CA PRO A 245 19.89 -19.67 -0.34
C PRO A 245 19.90 -18.32 0.37
N LEU A 246 19.85 -17.21 -0.36
CA LEU A 246 19.81 -15.85 0.22
C LEU A 246 18.41 -15.44 0.70
N ALA A 247 17.36 -16.18 0.37
CA ALA A 247 15.99 -15.89 0.77
C ALA A 247 15.50 -16.77 1.93
N VAL A 248 15.99 -17.99 2.00
CA VAL A 248 15.58 -19.00 2.99
C VAL A 248 16.78 -19.39 3.82
N PRO A 249 16.74 -19.20 5.15
CA PRO A 249 17.79 -19.71 6.05
C PRO A 249 17.93 -21.24 5.86
N PRO A 250 19.15 -21.78 5.94
CA PRO A 250 19.36 -23.22 5.88
C PRO A 250 18.63 -23.94 7.04
N PRO A 251 18.33 -25.22 6.91
CA PRO A 251 17.72 -26.01 7.98
C PRO A 251 18.52 -25.90 9.28
N LYS A 252 17.82 -25.79 10.41
CA LYS A 252 18.41 -25.52 11.73
C LYS A 252 19.46 -26.55 12.13
N ASP A 253 19.23 -27.81 11.84
CA ASP A 253 20.17 -28.92 12.09
C ASP A 253 21.47 -28.73 11.30
N LYS A 254 21.38 -28.33 10.04
CA LYS A 254 22.55 -28.03 9.21
C LYS A 254 23.30 -26.80 9.73
N THR A 255 22.57 -25.72 10.05
CA THR A 255 23.16 -24.48 10.62
C THR A 255 23.91 -24.73 11.94
N LEU A 256 23.44 -25.68 12.76
CA LEU A 256 24.07 -25.99 14.04
C LEU A 256 25.30 -26.90 13.91
N GLN A 257 25.51 -27.54 12.77
CA GLN A 257 26.59 -28.52 12.56
C GLN A 257 27.67 -28.04 11.57
N ASP A 258 27.37 -27.02 10.79
CA ASP A 258 28.22 -26.53 9.73
C ASP A 258 28.42 -25.02 9.84
N ILE A 259 29.66 -24.61 10.07
CA ILE A 259 30.02 -23.19 10.24
C ILE A 259 29.79 -22.36 8.98
N GLU A 260 29.90 -22.94 7.79
CA GLU A 260 29.68 -22.21 6.52
C GLU A 260 28.20 -21.87 6.33
N THR A 261 27.29 -22.65 6.92
CA THR A 261 25.85 -22.36 6.90
C THR A 261 25.41 -21.42 8.02
N LEU A 262 26.26 -21.19 9.03
CA LEU A 262 26.01 -20.26 10.12
C LEU A 262 26.40 -18.82 9.76
N ILE A 263 27.40 -18.65 8.94
CA ILE A 263 27.97 -17.36 8.47
C ILE A 263 27.21 -16.91 7.21
#